data_a4aca1ea8ad2dc7dd585718124a171da
#
_entry.id   a4aca1ea8ad2dc7dd585718124a171da
#
_cell.length_a   1.000
_cell.length_b   1.000
_cell.length_c   1.000
_cell.angle_alpha   90.00
_cell.angle_beta   90.00
_cell.angle_gamma   90.00
#
_symmetry.space_group_name_H-M   'P 1'
#
loop_
_entity.id
_entity.type
_entity.pdbx_description
1 polymer ?
#
loop_
_entity_poly.entity_id
_entity_poly.type
_entity_poly.pdbx_seq_one_letter_code
_entity_poly.pdbx_strand_id
1 'polypeptide(L)'
;VKNVFYVIIDAFCYNNLERKIGDEYTTPFLRELANGNICAKKMYSQAPYTEASLVALLSGENTLDNGGYLFGNRSTQKTVFKSFKEKGYKVIGQYSPYVYSKAYLRDIDQYFYTRLVSIQVVFDYRLSYYKSRYEKSIITSNEIRVCTEILEEEFETWIGQAESLLQKDDTCILIQDWQSIDTIKKVLEGLKKEKELFDENPTTYLYNIFEEFDSHNLLYLNRMYNNKRVIENSVYLENKYQEQFEVLQKKYTGIIRKDSPDFKYLLNILKNNRSGFRDFKGLVHNYMRYYGNNFLGEYLKSINNNTQTEVCMKKQFKHAIKAVNSANAAGMPGMVYLHVQDFHLPTAIHSSDYEDINYIENEIEEALCLGNKIDRGYKGNIIADLSARYCDNKIRGFYNDLVNNFGNDFKLIITADHGYPSYFNPPRSVIYNQTFVEAFHIPFIMCDGENNYSIDSISSSMDHFSIINNSDNWKSKRKYVLSEYAGPGCPDISDKAIWYTYIDNEYRVSVELKLCENISYDKLKGVYNIIYDKDEKNNLVKKAPNIVEVKTIMDIIQKRHNELKHKFENEKFLKSFFVEK
;
A
#
# COMPACT_ATOMS: atom_id res chain seq x y z
N VAL A 1 -5.89 -25.21 -17.50
CA VAL A 1 -6.21 -24.27 -16.38
C VAL A 1 -5.13 -23.20 -16.37
N LYS A 2 -5.53 -21.91 -16.48
CA LYS A 2 -4.61 -20.77 -16.58
C LYS A 2 -3.89 -20.50 -15.26
N ASN A 3 -2.61 -20.19 -15.31
CA ASN A 3 -1.88 -19.62 -14.18
C ASN A 3 -2.42 -18.24 -13.83
N VAL A 4 -2.35 -17.84 -12.56
CA VAL A 4 -2.89 -16.56 -12.09
C VAL A 4 -1.79 -15.72 -11.46
N PHE A 5 -1.66 -14.48 -11.93
CA PHE A 5 -0.75 -13.47 -11.38
C PHE A 5 -1.58 -12.29 -10.86
N TYR A 6 -1.63 -12.15 -9.55
CA TYR A 6 -2.38 -11.11 -8.89
C TYR A 6 -1.42 -10.05 -8.32
N VAL A 7 -1.33 -8.93 -9.02
CA VAL A 7 -0.39 -7.84 -8.75
C VAL A 7 -1.14 -6.66 -8.14
N ILE A 8 -0.75 -6.30 -6.93
CA ILE A 8 -1.20 -5.09 -6.24
C ILE A 8 -0.05 -4.08 -6.30
N ILE A 9 -0.30 -2.91 -6.87
CA ILE A 9 0.63 -1.77 -6.87
C ILE A 9 0.21 -0.86 -5.72
N ASP A 10 1.01 -0.84 -4.66
CA ASP A 10 0.74 -0.06 -3.45
C ASP A 10 0.51 1.42 -3.77
N ALA A 11 -0.56 2.00 -3.22
CA ALA A 11 -0.92 3.41 -3.32
C ALA A 11 -1.24 3.93 -4.74
N PHE A 12 -1.47 3.06 -5.74
CA PHE A 12 -1.68 3.44 -7.13
C PHE A 12 -3.14 3.77 -7.42
N CYS A 13 -3.48 5.05 -7.65
CA CYS A 13 -4.85 5.45 -7.92
C CYS A 13 -5.25 5.30 -9.41
N TYR A 14 -6.55 5.17 -9.67
CA TYR A 14 -7.10 5.06 -11.03
C TYR A 14 -6.68 6.23 -11.93
N ASN A 15 -6.59 7.45 -11.38
CA ASN A 15 -6.20 8.63 -12.12
C ASN A 15 -4.82 8.50 -12.80
N ASN A 16 -3.94 7.62 -12.33
CA ASN A 16 -2.66 7.36 -13.00
C ASN A 16 -2.84 6.85 -14.44
N LEU A 17 -3.95 6.16 -14.74
CA LEU A 17 -4.25 5.71 -16.10
C LEU A 17 -4.65 6.85 -17.05
N GLU A 18 -5.11 7.99 -16.51
CA GLU A 18 -5.64 9.12 -17.28
C GLU A 18 -4.69 10.33 -17.31
N ARG A 19 -3.64 10.30 -16.49
CA ARG A 19 -2.70 11.41 -16.40
C ARG A 19 -1.79 11.52 -17.61
N LYS A 20 -1.42 12.78 -17.91
CA LYS A 20 -0.52 13.10 -19.01
C LYS A 20 0.57 14.07 -18.56
N ILE A 21 1.73 13.95 -19.19
CA ILE A 21 2.79 14.96 -19.22
C ILE A 21 2.87 15.44 -20.68
N GLY A 22 2.49 16.69 -20.93
CA GLY A 22 2.24 17.16 -22.29
C GLY A 22 1.12 16.33 -22.93
N ASP A 23 1.38 15.78 -24.10
CA ASP A 23 0.41 14.94 -24.83
C ASP A 23 0.52 13.44 -24.50
N GLU A 24 1.54 13.02 -23.75
CA GLU A 24 1.79 11.62 -23.44
C GLU A 24 1.15 11.19 -22.13
N TYR A 25 0.49 10.00 -22.15
CA TYR A 25 0.03 9.38 -20.91
C TYR A 25 1.20 8.92 -20.04
N THR A 26 1.07 9.07 -18.73
CA THR A 26 2.08 8.60 -17.77
C THR A 26 2.19 7.08 -17.75
N THR A 27 1.08 6.38 -18.01
CA THR A 27 0.99 4.91 -18.01
C THR A 27 0.37 4.39 -19.30
N PRO A 28 1.02 4.54 -20.47
CA PRO A 28 0.44 4.18 -21.76
C PRO A 28 0.14 2.69 -21.89
N PHE A 29 0.98 1.81 -21.34
CA PHE A 29 0.79 0.37 -21.43
C PHE A 29 -0.37 -0.12 -20.52
N LEU A 30 -0.43 0.33 -19.27
CA LEU A 30 -1.56 0.00 -18.39
C LEU A 30 -2.89 0.48 -18.97
N ARG A 31 -2.87 1.65 -19.63
CA ARG A 31 -4.03 2.17 -20.35
C ARG A 31 -4.42 1.30 -21.55
N GLU A 32 -3.44 0.81 -22.30
CA GLU A 32 -3.66 -0.13 -23.40
C GLU A 32 -4.30 -1.42 -22.86
N LEU A 33 -3.74 -1.99 -21.79
CA LEU A 33 -4.32 -3.17 -21.14
C LEU A 33 -5.75 -2.91 -20.65
N ALA A 34 -6.01 -1.74 -20.03
CA ALA A 34 -7.35 -1.37 -19.57
C ALA A 34 -8.37 -1.26 -20.69
N ASN A 35 -7.96 -0.81 -21.89
CA ASN A 35 -8.83 -0.70 -23.05
C ASN A 35 -9.04 -2.03 -23.79
N GLY A 36 -8.08 -2.94 -23.69
CA GLY A 36 -8.09 -4.22 -24.41
C GLY A 36 -8.59 -5.42 -23.59
N ASN A 37 -8.90 -5.23 -22.31
CA ASN A 37 -9.23 -6.31 -21.38
C ASN A 37 -10.38 -5.92 -20.44
N ILE A 38 -10.65 -6.72 -19.42
CA ILE A 38 -11.66 -6.38 -18.41
C ILE A 38 -11.10 -5.24 -17.54
N CYS A 39 -11.81 -4.12 -17.50
CA CYS A 39 -11.42 -2.95 -16.71
C CYS A 39 -12.60 -2.38 -15.91
N ALA A 40 -12.42 -2.20 -14.59
CA ALA A 40 -13.39 -1.50 -13.77
C ALA A 40 -13.04 -0.02 -13.65
N LYS A 41 -13.92 0.86 -14.15
CA LYS A 41 -13.71 2.31 -14.14
C LYS A 41 -14.07 2.98 -12.83
N LYS A 42 -14.85 2.31 -11.99
CA LYS A 42 -15.34 2.84 -10.71
C LYS A 42 -15.12 1.81 -9.59
N MET A 43 -13.87 1.37 -9.44
CA MET A 43 -13.45 0.47 -8.38
C MET A 43 -12.95 1.29 -7.18
N TYR A 44 -13.56 1.06 -6.01
CA TYR A 44 -13.19 1.79 -4.80
C TYR A 44 -12.71 0.84 -3.71
N SER A 45 -11.60 1.21 -3.07
CA SER A 45 -11.05 0.52 -1.91
C SER A 45 -11.93 0.70 -0.68
N GLN A 46 -11.88 -0.26 0.24
CA GLN A 46 -12.60 -0.20 1.52
C GLN A 46 -11.88 0.64 2.58
N ALA A 47 -10.64 1.07 2.32
CA ALA A 47 -9.90 1.95 3.20
C ALA A 47 -8.81 2.70 2.41
N PRO A 48 -8.31 3.85 2.91
CA PRO A 48 -7.34 4.67 2.21
C PRO A 48 -5.88 4.35 2.55
N TYR A 49 -5.59 3.19 3.13
CA TYR A 49 -4.25 2.72 3.46
C TYR A 49 -4.20 1.19 3.54
N THR A 50 -3.00 0.64 3.42
CA THR A 50 -2.72 -0.76 3.13
C THR A 50 -3.34 -1.75 4.12
N GLU A 51 -3.08 -1.58 5.42
CA GLU A 51 -3.48 -2.56 6.44
C GLU A 51 -5.01 -2.75 6.50
N ALA A 52 -5.74 -1.64 6.34
CA ALA A 52 -7.19 -1.70 6.39
C ALA A 52 -7.82 -2.15 5.06
N SER A 53 -7.19 -1.85 3.93
CA SER A 53 -7.72 -2.18 2.61
C SER A 53 -7.49 -3.63 2.21
N LEU A 54 -6.32 -4.20 2.54
CA LEU A 54 -5.94 -5.55 2.15
C LEU A 54 -6.88 -6.62 2.71
N VAL A 55 -7.39 -6.43 3.92
CA VAL A 55 -8.37 -7.36 4.51
C VAL A 55 -9.58 -7.51 3.60
N ALA A 56 -10.18 -6.40 3.22
CA ALA A 56 -11.36 -6.40 2.36
C ALA A 56 -11.07 -6.92 0.95
N LEU A 57 -9.90 -6.56 0.40
CA LEU A 57 -9.47 -6.95 -0.93
C LEU A 57 -9.22 -8.46 -1.03
N LEU A 58 -8.60 -9.07 -0.02
CA LEU A 58 -8.22 -10.48 -0.04
C LEU A 58 -9.30 -11.42 0.48
N SER A 59 -10.26 -10.93 1.29
CA SER A 59 -11.34 -11.74 1.85
C SER A 59 -12.70 -11.49 1.21
N GLY A 60 -12.92 -10.33 0.60
CA GLY A 60 -14.24 -9.88 0.15
C GLY A 60 -15.17 -9.49 1.30
N GLU A 61 -14.64 -9.26 2.51
CA GLU A 61 -15.39 -8.93 3.72
C GLU A 61 -14.96 -7.57 4.27
N ASN A 62 -15.84 -6.90 5.01
CA ASN A 62 -15.47 -5.65 5.64
C ASN A 62 -14.39 -5.87 6.71
N THR A 63 -13.39 -5.01 6.72
CA THR A 63 -12.24 -5.13 7.62
C THR A 63 -12.63 -5.17 9.08
N LEU A 64 -13.56 -4.29 9.50
CA LEU A 64 -13.99 -4.22 10.89
C LEU A 64 -14.89 -5.37 11.33
N ASP A 65 -15.48 -6.13 10.39
CA ASP A 65 -16.26 -7.33 10.71
C ASP A 65 -15.41 -8.51 11.20
N ASN A 66 -14.11 -8.50 10.91
CA ASN A 66 -13.22 -9.62 11.15
C ASN A 66 -12.11 -9.32 12.17
N GLY A 67 -12.35 -8.46 13.13
CA GLY A 67 -11.38 -8.08 14.15
C GLY A 67 -10.48 -6.92 13.73
N GLY A 68 -10.71 -6.36 12.54
CA GLY A 68 -9.92 -5.28 11.98
C GLY A 68 -8.49 -5.70 11.61
N TYR A 69 -7.75 -4.77 11.06
CA TYR A 69 -6.40 -5.01 10.55
C TYR A 69 -5.32 -5.06 11.65
N LEU A 70 -5.53 -4.43 12.81
CA LEU A 70 -4.57 -4.44 13.92
C LEU A 70 -4.32 -5.84 14.47
N PHE A 71 -5.34 -6.68 14.43
CA PHE A 71 -5.29 -8.02 14.97
C PHE A 71 -5.05 -9.08 13.90
N GLY A 72 -4.84 -8.64 12.64
CA GLY A 72 -4.55 -9.53 11.54
C GLY A 72 -5.68 -10.46 11.19
N ASN A 73 -6.88 -9.94 10.95
CA ASN A 73 -8.02 -10.68 10.37
C ASN A 73 -8.19 -12.13 10.89
N ARG A 74 -8.27 -12.29 12.20
CA ARG A 74 -8.26 -13.61 12.88
C ARG A 74 -9.48 -14.47 12.61
N SER A 75 -10.60 -13.86 12.21
CA SER A 75 -11.88 -14.53 12.09
C SER A 75 -12.30 -14.89 10.67
N THR A 76 -11.61 -14.42 9.63
CA THR A 76 -12.02 -14.73 8.27
C THR A 76 -11.82 -16.21 7.94
N GLN A 77 -12.85 -16.79 7.34
CA GLN A 77 -12.82 -18.16 6.82
C GLN A 77 -12.56 -18.20 5.32
N LYS A 78 -12.69 -17.06 4.65
CA LYS A 78 -12.54 -16.91 3.20
C LYS A 78 -11.34 -16.04 2.89
N THR A 79 -10.50 -16.55 2.00
CA THR A 79 -9.43 -15.74 1.38
C THR A 79 -9.37 -16.10 -0.10
N VAL A 80 -8.86 -15.18 -0.90
CA VAL A 80 -8.56 -15.47 -2.30
C VAL A 80 -7.60 -16.67 -2.40
N PHE A 81 -6.65 -16.77 -1.48
CA PHE A 81 -5.68 -17.88 -1.41
C PHE A 81 -6.36 -19.22 -1.19
N LYS A 82 -7.23 -19.31 -0.19
CA LYS A 82 -8.01 -20.52 0.08
C LYS A 82 -8.82 -20.97 -1.13
N SER A 83 -9.47 -20.03 -1.82
CA SER A 83 -10.26 -20.33 -3.02
C SER A 83 -9.44 -20.95 -4.15
N PHE A 84 -8.21 -20.47 -4.37
CA PHE A 84 -7.32 -21.04 -5.37
C PHE A 84 -6.74 -22.39 -4.93
N LYS A 85 -6.38 -22.51 -3.66
CA LYS A 85 -5.91 -23.77 -3.08
C LYS A 85 -6.96 -24.89 -3.21
N GLU A 86 -8.23 -24.60 -2.92
CA GLU A 86 -9.35 -25.54 -3.09
C GLU A 86 -9.59 -25.92 -4.56
N LYS A 87 -9.16 -25.11 -5.52
CA LYS A 87 -9.18 -25.40 -6.96
C LYS A 87 -7.93 -26.15 -7.45
N GLY A 88 -7.03 -26.55 -6.57
CA GLY A 88 -5.84 -27.31 -6.89
C GLY A 88 -4.64 -26.48 -7.36
N TYR A 89 -4.63 -25.16 -7.14
CA TYR A 89 -3.47 -24.33 -7.44
C TYR A 89 -2.40 -24.47 -6.35
N LYS A 90 -1.13 -24.38 -6.75
CA LYS A 90 -0.05 -24.04 -5.84
C LYS A 90 -0.12 -22.52 -5.59
N VAL A 91 -0.40 -22.13 -4.36
CA VAL A 91 -0.52 -20.73 -3.96
C VAL A 91 0.83 -20.20 -3.50
N ILE A 92 1.30 -19.15 -4.18
CA ILE A 92 2.60 -18.54 -3.96
C ILE A 92 2.37 -17.09 -3.57
N GLY A 93 2.90 -16.65 -2.44
CA GLY A 93 2.68 -15.31 -1.92
C GLY A 93 3.97 -14.56 -1.66
N GLN A 94 4.01 -13.28 -2.07
CA GLN A 94 4.97 -12.37 -1.53
C GLN A 94 4.61 -12.12 -0.06
N TYR A 95 5.60 -12.28 0.81
CA TYR A 95 5.41 -11.92 2.19
C TYR A 95 5.36 -10.38 2.31
N SER A 96 4.23 -9.89 2.80
CA SER A 96 4.04 -8.49 3.11
C SER A 96 3.80 -8.34 4.60
N PRO A 97 4.48 -7.40 5.27
CA PRO A 97 4.24 -7.12 6.68
C PRO A 97 2.80 -6.70 6.99
N TYR A 98 2.03 -6.34 6.01
CA TYR A 98 0.64 -5.88 6.16
C TYR A 98 -0.40 -7.00 6.11
N VAL A 99 -0.01 -8.22 5.74
CA VAL A 99 -0.90 -9.39 5.63
C VAL A 99 -0.59 -10.42 6.72
N TYR A 100 -0.43 -9.92 7.95
CA TYR A 100 -0.08 -10.78 9.08
C TYR A 100 -1.30 -11.38 9.75
N SER A 101 -1.73 -12.51 9.32
CA SER A 101 -2.46 -13.39 10.21
C SER A 101 -2.30 -14.82 9.76
N LYS A 102 -2.34 -15.73 10.73
CA LYS A 102 -2.44 -17.17 10.43
C LYS A 102 -3.59 -17.46 9.46
N ALA A 103 -4.64 -16.60 9.42
CA ALA A 103 -5.78 -16.77 8.52
C ALA A 103 -5.40 -16.62 7.04
N TYR A 104 -4.48 -15.74 6.69
CA TYR A 104 -3.99 -15.62 5.31
C TYR A 104 -2.85 -16.58 5.03
N LEU A 105 -1.90 -16.66 5.96
CA LEU A 105 -0.67 -17.42 5.79
C LEU A 105 -0.94 -18.92 5.62
N ARG A 106 -1.92 -19.50 6.32
CA ARG A 106 -2.24 -20.95 6.27
C ARG A 106 -2.58 -21.48 4.89
N ASP A 107 -3.04 -20.59 3.98
CA ASP A 107 -3.51 -20.97 2.65
C ASP A 107 -2.46 -20.70 1.56
N ILE A 108 -1.28 -20.19 1.93
CA ILE A 108 -0.14 -19.99 1.03
C ILE A 108 0.81 -21.19 1.18
N ASP A 109 1.15 -21.82 0.05
CA ASP A 109 2.03 -23.00 0.04
C ASP A 109 3.52 -22.64 -0.04
N GLN A 110 3.83 -21.44 -0.60
CA GLN A 110 5.19 -20.96 -0.73
C GLN A 110 5.26 -19.46 -0.54
N TYR A 111 6.11 -19.00 0.37
CA TYR A 111 6.41 -17.59 0.57
C TYR A 111 7.69 -17.19 -0.10
N PHE A 112 7.76 -16.02 -0.68
CA PHE A 112 9.00 -15.39 -1.00
C PHE A 112 9.15 -14.06 -0.28
N TYR A 113 10.34 -13.85 0.24
CA TYR A 113 10.66 -12.67 1.02
C TYR A 113 11.48 -11.71 0.21
N THR A 114 11.15 -10.45 0.38
CA THR A 114 12.00 -9.36 -0.09
C THR A 114 13.06 -9.01 0.95
N ARG A 115 12.78 -9.23 2.23
CA ARG A 115 13.75 -9.15 3.33
C ARG A 115 13.22 -9.85 4.58
N LEU A 116 14.16 -10.37 5.38
CA LEU A 116 13.84 -11.06 6.63
C LEU A 116 13.62 -10.13 7.83
N VAL A 117 13.82 -8.85 7.69
CA VAL A 117 13.98 -7.91 8.81
C VAL A 117 12.75 -7.01 8.98
N SER A 118 11.58 -7.46 8.58
CA SER A 118 10.36 -6.64 8.66
C SER A 118 9.60 -6.76 9.99
N ILE A 119 10.07 -7.56 10.94
CA ILE A 119 9.39 -7.69 12.25
C ILE A 119 9.25 -6.35 12.99
N GLN A 120 10.19 -5.44 12.80
CA GLN A 120 10.09 -4.09 13.35
C GLN A 120 8.89 -3.32 12.81
N VAL A 121 8.63 -3.42 11.52
CA VAL A 121 7.47 -2.76 10.91
C VAL A 121 6.18 -3.27 11.55
N VAL A 122 6.12 -4.57 11.86
CA VAL A 122 4.98 -5.16 12.57
C VAL A 122 4.81 -4.54 13.96
N PHE A 123 5.90 -4.45 14.71
CA PHE A 123 5.86 -3.87 16.05
C PHE A 123 5.54 -2.39 16.00
N ASP A 124 6.16 -1.64 15.09
CA ASP A 124 5.89 -0.23 14.90
C ASP A 124 4.42 0.03 14.58
N TYR A 125 3.83 -0.74 13.67
CA TYR A 125 2.44 -0.53 13.28
C TYR A 125 1.44 -1.14 14.26
N ARG A 126 1.66 -2.37 14.72
CA ARG A 126 0.67 -3.07 15.54
C ARG A 126 0.71 -2.68 17.02
N LEU A 127 1.89 -2.41 17.54
CA LEU A 127 2.05 -2.07 18.96
C LEU A 127 2.08 -0.57 19.24
N SER A 128 2.30 0.30 18.25
CA SER A 128 2.36 1.75 18.44
C SER A 128 1.07 2.31 19.07
N TYR A 129 -0.08 1.81 18.66
CA TYR A 129 -1.36 2.16 19.26
C TYR A 129 -1.40 1.82 20.75
N TYR A 130 -1.02 0.61 21.11
CA TYR A 130 -1.04 0.14 22.48
C TYR A 130 0.03 0.82 23.34
N LYS A 131 1.19 1.11 22.76
CA LYS A 131 2.22 1.93 23.39
C LYS A 131 1.71 3.31 23.76
N SER A 132 1.04 4.01 22.83
CA SER A 132 0.44 5.32 23.13
C SER A 132 -0.58 5.25 24.28
N ARG A 133 -1.32 4.17 24.39
CA ARG A 133 -2.26 3.94 25.50
C ARG A 133 -1.54 3.61 26.81
N TYR A 134 -0.44 2.86 26.75
CA TYR A 134 0.42 2.60 27.88
C TYR A 134 1.02 3.89 28.45
N GLU A 135 1.60 4.72 27.59
CA GLU A 135 2.18 6.02 27.99
C GLU A 135 1.15 6.96 28.63
N LYS A 136 -0.10 6.89 28.20
CA LYS A 136 -1.22 7.65 28.79
C LYS A 136 -1.83 6.96 30.03
N SER A 137 -1.31 5.82 30.45
CA SER A 137 -1.85 5.00 31.55
C SER A 137 -3.31 4.60 31.39
N ILE A 138 -3.76 4.40 30.14
CA ILE A 138 -5.14 4.02 29.82
C ILE A 138 -5.25 2.66 29.12
N ILE A 139 -4.13 1.92 29.00
CA ILE A 139 -4.16 0.56 28.46
C ILE A 139 -4.91 -0.39 29.39
N THR A 140 -5.72 -1.26 28.82
CA THR A 140 -6.54 -2.20 29.57
C THR A 140 -5.88 -3.58 29.63
N SER A 141 -6.26 -4.42 30.61
CA SER A 141 -5.79 -5.81 30.71
C SER A 141 -6.14 -6.64 29.48
N ASN A 142 -7.28 -6.36 28.83
CA ASN A 142 -7.64 -7.02 27.57
C ASN A 142 -6.71 -6.60 26.42
N GLU A 143 -6.33 -5.34 26.35
CA GLU A 143 -5.38 -4.86 25.33
C GLU A 143 -4.00 -5.46 25.55
N ILE A 144 -3.54 -5.57 26.79
CA ILE A 144 -2.31 -6.28 27.15
C ILE A 144 -2.35 -7.72 26.68
N ARG A 145 -3.44 -8.46 26.97
CA ARG A 145 -3.60 -9.84 26.52
C ARG A 145 -3.57 -9.94 24.99
N VAL A 146 -4.23 -9.03 24.28
CA VAL A 146 -4.20 -9.00 22.82
C VAL A 146 -2.80 -8.74 22.29
N CYS A 147 -2.05 -7.81 22.89
CA CYS A 147 -0.66 -7.56 22.51
C CYS A 147 0.22 -8.80 22.70
N THR A 148 0.07 -9.51 23.82
CA THR A 148 0.84 -10.74 24.06
C THR A 148 0.49 -11.85 23.08
N GLU A 149 -0.79 -12.02 22.72
CA GLU A 149 -1.20 -12.96 21.67
C GLU A 149 -0.61 -12.59 20.29
N ILE A 150 -0.56 -11.31 19.94
CA ILE A 150 0.07 -10.84 18.71
C ILE A 150 1.57 -11.18 18.71
N LEU A 151 2.28 -10.89 19.81
CA LEU A 151 3.70 -11.19 19.93
C LEU A 151 3.99 -12.68 19.82
N GLU A 152 3.19 -13.52 20.45
CA GLU A 152 3.33 -14.97 20.38
C GLU A 152 3.22 -15.48 18.94
N GLU A 153 2.19 -15.04 18.20
CA GLU A 153 2.01 -15.40 16.79
C GLU A 153 3.17 -14.92 15.91
N GLU A 154 3.68 -13.73 16.18
CA GLU A 154 4.81 -13.17 15.42
C GLU A 154 6.08 -13.98 15.68
N PHE A 155 6.41 -14.30 16.93
CA PHE A 155 7.56 -15.15 17.23
C PHE A 155 7.49 -16.51 16.56
N GLU A 156 6.33 -17.19 16.68
CA GLU A 156 6.14 -18.49 16.03
C GLU A 156 6.31 -18.41 14.51
N THR A 157 5.74 -17.38 13.91
CA THR A 157 5.81 -17.16 12.45
C THR A 157 7.26 -16.94 12.01
N TRP A 158 7.97 -16.02 12.65
CA TRP A 158 9.32 -15.64 12.25
C TRP A 158 10.35 -16.74 12.52
N ILE A 159 10.23 -17.45 13.64
CA ILE A 159 11.09 -18.60 13.93
C ILE A 159 10.88 -19.68 12.88
N GLY A 160 9.62 -20.03 12.59
CA GLY A 160 9.30 -21.04 11.58
C GLY A 160 9.83 -20.68 10.19
N GLN A 161 9.73 -19.41 9.81
CA GLN A 161 10.25 -18.92 8.54
C GLN A 161 11.78 -18.95 8.45
N ALA A 162 12.48 -18.53 9.51
CA ALA A 162 13.94 -18.58 9.55
C ALA A 162 14.44 -20.04 9.51
N GLU A 163 13.74 -20.96 10.19
CA GLU A 163 14.03 -22.38 10.15
C GLU A 163 13.82 -22.96 8.74
N SER A 164 12.69 -22.64 8.09
CA SER A 164 12.41 -23.04 6.71
C SER A 164 13.51 -22.59 5.73
N LEU A 165 13.94 -21.32 5.84
CA LEU A 165 15.04 -20.80 5.01
C LEU A 165 16.37 -21.53 5.22
N LEU A 166 16.67 -21.92 6.47
CA LEU A 166 17.89 -22.67 6.79
C LEU A 166 17.84 -24.12 6.31
N GLN A 167 16.66 -24.72 6.35
CA GLN A 167 16.41 -26.08 5.86
C GLN A 167 16.35 -26.15 4.33
N LYS A 168 16.27 -24.99 3.66
CA LYS A 168 16.09 -24.87 2.21
C LYS A 168 14.85 -25.62 1.71
N ASP A 169 13.82 -25.69 2.54
CA ASP A 169 12.54 -26.19 2.09
C ASP A 169 11.88 -25.18 1.12
N ASP A 170 10.99 -25.68 0.26
CA ASP A 170 10.35 -24.86 -0.76
C ASP A 170 9.24 -23.96 -0.21
N THR A 171 9.01 -23.94 1.09
CA THR A 171 7.92 -23.16 1.70
C THR A 171 8.30 -21.70 1.90
N CYS A 172 9.59 -21.39 2.01
CA CYS A 172 10.07 -20.04 2.23
C CYS A 172 11.33 -19.77 1.39
N ILE A 173 11.29 -18.76 0.53
CA ILE A 173 12.37 -18.40 -0.38
C ILE A 173 12.76 -16.93 -0.16
N LEU A 174 14.05 -16.67 -0.03
CA LEU A 174 14.61 -15.32 0.01
C LEU A 174 15.08 -14.92 -1.39
N ILE A 175 14.56 -13.81 -1.93
CA ILE A 175 14.91 -13.36 -3.27
C ILE A 175 16.24 -12.60 -3.30
N GLN A 176 16.70 -12.08 -2.17
CA GLN A 176 17.91 -11.27 -2.08
C GLN A 176 19.11 -12.08 -1.62
N ASP A 177 20.24 -11.91 -2.33
CA ASP A 177 21.50 -12.60 -2.03
C ASP A 177 22.30 -11.96 -0.88
N TRP A 178 21.88 -10.80 -0.37
CA TRP A 178 22.65 -10.08 0.65
C TRP A 178 22.50 -10.62 2.07
N GLN A 179 21.49 -11.43 2.33
CA GLN A 179 21.36 -12.16 3.60
C GLN A 179 22.05 -13.52 3.49
N SER A 180 23.21 -13.64 4.10
CA SER A 180 23.91 -14.94 4.16
C SER A 180 23.20 -15.91 5.11
N ILE A 181 23.44 -17.21 4.94
CA ILE A 181 22.98 -18.26 5.85
C ILE A 181 23.40 -17.94 7.30
N ASP A 182 24.60 -17.38 7.51
CA ASP A 182 25.05 -16.99 8.84
C ASP A 182 24.25 -15.84 9.43
N THR A 183 23.76 -14.92 8.61
CA THR A 183 22.85 -13.86 9.05
C THR A 183 21.52 -14.46 9.49
N ILE A 184 20.95 -15.38 8.71
CA ILE A 184 19.70 -16.06 9.05
C ILE A 184 19.83 -16.85 10.34
N LYS A 185 20.93 -17.58 10.55
CA LYS A 185 21.21 -18.30 11.80
C LYS A 185 21.23 -17.36 13.00
N LYS A 186 21.92 -16.21 12.90
CA LYS A 186 21.98 -15.22 13.99
C LYS A 186 20.62 -14.59 14.28
N VAL A 187 19.82 -14.34 13.24
CA VAL A 187 18.44 -13.86 13.39
C VAL A 187 17.62 -14.92 14.14
N LEU A 188 17.71 -16.18 13.76
CA LEU A 188 17.01 -17.28 14.42
C LEU A 188 17.41 -17.44 15.89
N GLU A 189 18.72 -17.42 16.17
CA GLU A 189 19.24 -17.47 17.55
C GLU A 189 18.71 -16.31 18.40
N GLY A 190 18.72 -15.09 17.84
CA GLY A 190 18.17 -13.90 18.50
C GLY A 190 16.67 -14.01 18.76
N LEU A 191 15.88 -14.48 17.76
CA LEU A 191 14.45 -14.68 17.91
C LEU A 191 14.11 -15.73 18.97
N LYS A 192 14.83 -16.86 19.01
CA LYS A 192 14.64 -17.90 20.03
C LYS A 192 14.93 -17.38 21.43
N LYS A 193 16.00 -16.63 21.58
CA LYS A 193 16.36 -16.01 22.87
C LYS A 193 15.31 -14.99 23.33
N GLU A 194 14.82 -14.13 22.43
CA GLU A 194 13.77 -13.19 22.76
C GLU A 194 12.45 -13.91 23.07
N LYS A 195 12.15 -15.01 22.36
CA LYS A 195 10.97 -15.86 22.64
C LYS A 195 11.05 -16.50 24.03
N GLU A 196 12.21 -16.97 24.46
CA GLU A 196 12.43 -17.49 25.82
C GLU A 196 12.10 -16.42 26.87
N LEU A 197 12.62 -15.20 26.71
CA LEU A 197 12.31 -14.07 27.61
C LEU A 197 10.81 -13.71 27.61
N PHE A 198 10.17 -13.78 26.44
CA PHE A 198 8.74 -13.58 26.33
C PHE A 198 7.96 -14.68 27.05
N ASP A 199 8.33 -15.95 26.89
CA ASP A 199 7.64 -17.09 27.50
C ASP A 199 7.75 -17.11 29.02
N GLU A 200 8.86 -16.60 29.58
CA GLU A 200 9.02 -16.45 31.02
C GLU A 200 7.95 -15.51 31.62
N ASN A 201 7.69 -14.36 31.01
CA ASN A 201 6.65 -13.45 31.43
C ASN A 201 6.22 -12.52 30.30
N PRO A 202 5.18 -12.89 29.51
CA PRO A 202 4.74 -12.13 28.34
C PRO A 202 4.34 -10.67 28.67
N THR A 203 3.73 -10.44 29.82
CA THR A 203 3.28 -9.10 30.23
C THR A 203 4.47 -8.20 30.57
N THR A 204 5.42 -8.69 31.33
CA THR A 204 6.64 -7.94 31.68
C THR A 204 7.46 -7.67 30.41
N TYR A 205 7.59 -8.67 29.53
CA TYR A 205 8.26 -8.50 28.25
C TYR A 205 7.62 -7.39 27.41
N LEU A 206 6.28 -7.36 27.32
CA LEU A 206 5.54 -6.32 26.60
C LEU A 206 5.79 -4.92 27.21
N TYR A 207 5.74 -4.79 28.54
CA TYR A 207 6.02 -3.52 29.19
C TYR A 207 7.44 -3.02 28.94
N ASN A 208 8.44 -3.91 29.00
CA ASN A 208 9.80 -3.57 28.66
C ASN A 208 9.93 -3.06 27.22
N ILE A 209 9.19 -3.68 26.27
CA ILE A 209 9.12 -3.19 24.88
C ILE A 209 8.53 -1.78 24.84
N PHE A 210 7.43 -1.51 25.54
CA PHE A 210 6.81 -0.19 25.54
C PHE A 210 7.71 0.88 26.14
N GLU A 211 8.54 0.54 27.13
CA GLU A 211 9.49 1.48 27.74
C GLU A 211 10.74 1.70 26.88
N GLU A 212 11.25 0.65 26.24
CA GLU A 212 12.47 0.71 25.43
C GLU A 212 12.23 1.14 23.99
N PHE A 213 10.99 1.08 23.53
CA PHE A 213 10.65 1.36 22.15
C PHE A 213 10.56 2.87 21.90
N ASP A 214 11.55 3.38 21.19
CA ASP A 214 11.49 4.68 20.57
C ASP A 214 11.32 4.50 19.06
N SER A 215 10.22 5.00 18.50
CA SER A 215 9.92 4.93 17.07
C SER A 215 11.00 5.58 16.19
N HIS A 216 11.86 6.40 16.81
CA HIS A 216 13.01 7.03 16.15
C HIS A 216 14.33 6.32 16.45
N ASN A 217 14.34 5.34 17.33
CA ASN A 217 15.53 4.64 17.76
C ASN A 217 15.43 3.15 17.43
N LEU A 218 16.32 2.67 16.60
CA LEU A 218 16.45 1.25 16.22
C LEU A 218 16.86 0.33 17.40
N LEU A 219 16.72 0.79 18.67
CA LEU A 219 17.14 0.05 19.87
C LEU A 219 16.45 -1.31 19.99
N TYR A 220 15.18 -1.40 19.60
CA TYR A 220 14.47 -2.66 19.63
C TYR A 220 15.02 -3.66 18.61
N LEU A 221 15.32 -3.22 17.40
CA LEU A 221 16.02 -4.04 16.40
C LEU A 221 17.42 -4.44 16.88
N ASN A 222 18.14 -3.51 17.51
CA ASN A 222 19.45 -3.78 18.08
C ASN A 222 19.38 -4.85 19.18
N ARG A 223 18.30 -4.88 19.96
CA ARG A 223 18.06 -5.90 20.98
C ARG A 223 17.69 -7.25 20.34
N MET A 224 16.68 -7.28 19.48
CA MET A 224 16.21 -8.51 18.84
C MET A 224 17.26 -9.19 17.96
N TYR A 225 18.05 -8.40 17.26
CA TYR A 225 18.96 -8.93 16.23
C TYR A 225 20.43 -8.73 16.54
N ASN A 226 20.77 -8.09 17.67
CA ASN A 226 22.13 -7.63 17.97
C ASN A 226 22.75 -6.83 16.81
N ASN A 227 22.08 -5.80 16.34
CA ASN A 227 22.03 -5.44 14.94
C ASN A 227 22.84 -4.21 14.53
N LYS A 228 24.11 -4.17 14.84
CA LYS A 228 25.03 -3.43 13.96
C LYS A 228 24.85 -3.82 12.49
N ARG A 229 24.54 -5.07 12.19
CA ARG A 229 24.53 -5.61 10.82
C ARG A 229 23.33 -5.26 9.95
N VAL A 230 22.15 -4.95 10.47
CA VAL A 230 21.05 -4.45 9.59
C VAL A 230 21.35 -3.04 9.14
N ILE A 231 21.89 -2.22 10.05
CA ILE A 231 22.43 -0.90 9.71
C ILE A 231 23.64 -1.06 8.78
N GLU A 232 24.56 -1.97 9.09
CA GLU A 232 25.73 -2.28 8.27
C GLU A 232 25.36 -2.84 6.89
N ASN A 233 24.26 -3.60 6.76
CA ASN A 233 23.82 -4.11 5.46
C ASN A 233 23.12 -3.03 4.62
N SER A 234 22.37 -2.11 5.22
CA SER A 234 21.88 -0.94 4.50
C SER A 234 23.04 -0.04 4.05
N VAL A 235 24.00 0.22 4.92
CA VAL A 235 25.23 0.95 4.60
C VAL A 235 26.08 0.18 3.58
N TYR A 236 26.13 -1.15 3.64
CA TYR A 236 26.83 -1.97 2.64
C TYR A 236 26.21 -1.87 1.26
N LEU A 237 24.87 -1.88 1.17
CA LEU A 237 24.18 -1.70 -0.10
C LEU A 237 24.35 -0.27 -0.64
N GLU A 238 24.28 0.73 0.23
CA GLU A 238 24.61 2.11 -0.12
C GLU A 238 26.04 2.21 -0.68
N ASN A 239 27.03 1.66 0.02
CA ASN A 239 28.42 1.70 -0.40
C ASN A 239 28.65 0.87 -1.67
N LYS A 240 28.00 -0.29 -1.81
CA LYS A 240 28.11 -1.13 -3.02
C LYS A 240 27.67 -0.41 -4.28
N TYR A 241 26.64 0.41 -4.18
CA TYR A 241 26.09 1.14 -5.32
C TYR A 241 26.49 2.61 -5.39
N GLN A 242 27.24 3.10 -4.41
CA GLN A 242 27.63 4.51 -4.32
C GLN A 242 28.46 4.95 -5.54
N GLU A 243 29.38 4.12 -5.99
CA GLU A 243 30.20 4.44 -7.18
C GLU A 243 29.34 4.58 -8.43
N GLN A 244 28.39 3.66 -8.66
CA GLN A 244 27.46 3.72 -9.79
C GLN A 244 26.59 4.98 -9.70
N PHE A 245 26.10 5.28 -8.51
CA PHE A 245 25.31 6.48 -8.26
C PHE A 245 26.09 7.75 -8.53
N GLU A 246 27.34 7.85 -8.08
CA GLU A 246 28.22 9.01 -8.34
C GLU A 246 28.52 9.20 -9.83
N VAL A 247 28.72 8.10 -10.56
CA VAL A 247 28.91 8.12 -12.02
C VAL A 247 27.66 8.70 -12.70
N LEU A 248 26.48 8.21 -12.35
CA LEU A 248 25.20 8.71 -12.87
C LEU A 248 24.98 10.18 -12.49
N GLN A 249 25.21 10.53 -11.24
CA GLN A 249 25.09 11.91 -10.77
C GLN A 249 26.03 12.86 -11.54
N LYS A 250 27.29 12.48 -11.77
CA LYS A 250 28.23 13.25 -12.58
C LYS A 250 27.76 13.41 -14.03
N LYS A 251 27.29 12.32 -14.65
CA LYS A 251 26.79 12.32 -16.03
C LYS A 251 25.64 13.31 -16.21
N TYR A 252 24.71 13.34 -15.28
CA TYR A 252 23.47 14.12 -15.40
C TYR A 252 23.50 15.50 -14.71
N THR A 253 24.47 15.78 -13.84
CA THR A 253 24.61 17.11 -13.19
C THR A 253 24.72 18.27 -14.18
N GLY A 254 25.37 18.05 -15.32
CA GLY A 254 25.51 19.07 -16.38
C GLY A 254 24.19 19.41 -17.08
N ILE A 255 23.25 18.47 -17.15
CA ILE A 255 21.92 18.62 -17.75
C ILE A 255 21.00 19.37 -16.77
N ILE A 256 21.09 19.05 -15.48
CA ILE A 256 20.32 19.68 -14.40
C ILE A 256 20.53 21.19 -14.34
N ARG A 257 21.74 21.68 -14.66
CA ARG A 257 22.10 23.13 -14.61
C ARG A 257 21.57 23.94 -15.78
N LYS A 258 21.19 23.33 -16.91
CA LYS A 258 20.72 24.04 -18.12
C LYS A 258 19.24 24.44 -18.06
N ASP A 259 18.44 23.77 -17.28
CA ASP A 259 16.99 23.98 -17.20
C ASP A 259 16.60 24.78 -15.95
N SER A 260 17.36 25.86 -15.62
CA SER A 260 16.92 26.74 -14.54
C SER A 260 15.67 27.52 -14.97
N PRO A 261 14.60 27.49 -14.15
CA PRO A 261 13.33 28.11 -14.52
C PRO A 261 13.44 29.63 -14.57
N ASP A 262 12.70 30.23 -15.51
CA ASP A 262 12.57 31.65 -15.67
C ASP A 262 11.90 32.27 -14.40
N PHE A 263 12.60 33.17 -13.73
CA PHE A 263 12.12 33.92 -12.57
C PHE A 263 10.78 34.64 -12.83
N LYS A 264 10.50 35.00 -14.09
CA LYS A 264 9.22 35.57 -14.54
C LYS A 264 8.05 34.61 -14.35
N TYR A 265 8.28 33.30 -14.47
CA TYR A 265 7.26 32.28 -14.26
C TYR A 265 6.88 32.18 -12.76
N LEU A 266 7.88 32.23 -11.88
CA LEU A 266 7.65 32.30 -10.42
C LEU A 266 6.78 33.50 -10.06
N LEU A 267 7.13 34.69 -10.59
CA LEU A 267 6.37 35.91 -10.36
C LEU A 267 4.94 35.84 -10.90
N ASN A 268 4.70 35.15 -12.02
CA ASN A 268 3.35 34.94 -12.55
C ASN A 268 2.48 34.00 -11.69
N ILE A 269 3.08 32.91 -11.16
CA ILE A 269 2.39 32.02 -10.21
C ILE A 269 2.02 32.82 -8.94
N LEU A 270 2.95 33.64 -8.43
CA LEU A 270 2.72 34.46 -7.25
C LEU A 270 1.65 35.53 -7.45
N LYS A 271 1.55 36.13 -8.65
CA LYS A 271 0.52 37.12 -8.99
C LYS A 271 -0.86 36.52 -9.17
N ASN A 272 -0.95 35.28 -9.62
CA ASN A 272 -2.23 34.62 -9.92
C ASN A 272 -2.81 33.80 -8.75
N ASN A 273 -2.06 33.64 -7.66
CA ASN A 273 -2.50 32.87 -6.50
C ASN A 273 -3.11 33.80 -5.45
N ARG A 274 -4.45 33.83 -5.36
CA ARG A 274 -5.22 34.64 -4.40
C ARG A 274 -5.30 34.06 -2.99
N SER A 275 -4.74 32.89 -2.74
CA SER A 275 -4.67 32.30 -1.41
C SER A 275 -3.47 32.88 -0.64
N GLY A 276 -3.72 33.37 0.55
CA GLY A 276 -2.84 34.24 1.30
C GLY A 276 -1.47 33.67 1.66
N PHE A 277 -0.65 34.47 2.32
CA PHE A 277 0.76 34.30 2.66
C PHE A 277 1.16 32.94 3.30
N ARG A 278 0.21 32.16 3.84
CA ARG A 278 0.45 30.80 4.36
C ARG A 278 0.82 29.80 3.26
N ASP A 279 0.24 29.96 2.06
CA ASP A 279 0.52 29.09 0.91
C ASP A 279 1.81 29.50 0.17
N PHE A 280 2.28 30.72 0.37
CA PHE A 280 3.47 31.23 -0.30
C PHE A 280 4.72 30.41 0.02
N LYS A 281 4.95 30.06 1.28
CA LYS A 281 6.10 29.27 1.71
C LYS A 281 6.04 27.85 1.15
N GLY A 282 4.86 27.25 1.12
CA GLY A 282 4.60 25.96 0.49
C GLY A 282 4.77 26.02 -1.03
N LEU A 283 4.29 27.08 -1.65
CA LEU A 283 4.39 27.31 -3.09
C LEU A 283 5.85 27.54 -3.54
N VAL A 284 6.60 28.34 -2.79
CA VAL A 284 8.05 28.54 -3.03
C VAL A 284 8.82 27.26 -2.78
N HIS A 285 8.52 26.53 -1.72
CA HIS A 285 9.16 25.25 -1.43
C HIS A 285 8.88 24.22 -2.55
N ASN A 286 7.64 24.10 -2.99
CA ASN A 286 7.25 23.21 -4.09
C ASN A 286 7.85 23.67 -5.42
N TYR A 287 7.86 24.98 -5.70
CA TYR A 287 8.51 25.53 -6.88
C TYR A 287 10.03 25.25 -6.87
N MET A 288 10.71 25.51 -5.75
CA MET A 288 12.13 25.20 -5.60
C MET A 288 12.40 23.69 -5.68
N ARG A 289 11.47 22.89 -5.27
CA ARG A 289 11.54 21.42 -5.36
C ARG A 289 11.31 20.90 -6.78
N TYR A 290 10.39 21.51 -7.54
CA TYR A 290 10.00 21.03 -8.87
C TYR A 290 10.69 21.74 -10.03
N TYR A 291 11.07 23.01 -9.88
CA TYR A 291 11.63 23.83 -10.95
C TYR A 291 12.99 24.45 -10.62
N GLY A 292 13.40 24.46 -9.37
CA GLY A 292 14.68 24.99 -8.94
C GLY A 292 15.78 23.95 -9.13
N ASN A 293 16.50 24.00 -10.21
CA ASN A 293 17.76 23.31 -10.51
C ASN A 293 17.80 21.78 -10.30
N ASN A 294 16.66 21.10 -9.95
CA ASN A 294 16.82 19.83 -9.31
C ASN A 294 15.64 18.85 -9.40
N PHE A 295 14.69 18.95 -10.38
CA PHE A 295 13.73 17.85 -10.43
C PHE A 295 14.45 16.50 -10.66
N LEU A 296 15.44 16.45 -11.53
CA LEU A 296 16.29 15.27 -11.71
C LEU A 296 17.16 15.03 -10.47
N GLY A 297 17.69 16.07 -9.83
CA GLY A 297 18.43 15.95 -8.58
C GLY A 297 17.55 15.46 -7.42
N GLU A 298 16.29 15.88 -7.32
CA GLU A 298 15.34 15.35 -6.35
C GLU A 298 14.90 13.92 -6.70
N TYR A 299 14.71 13.63 -7.99
CA TYR A 299 14.46 12.28 -8.46
C TYR A 299 15.65 11.35 -8.16
N LEU A 300 16.89 11.77 -8.48
CA LEU A 300 18.10 11.03 -8.16
C LEU A 300 18.34 10.92 -6.65
N LYS A 301 18.04 11.95 -5.86
CA LYS A 301 18.08 11.88 -4.39
C LYS A 301 17.01 10.97 -3.83
N SER A 302 15.81 10.95 -4.41
CA SER A 302 14.76 10.02 -3.99
C SER A 302 15.19 8.58 -4.25
N ILE A 303 15.89 8.33 -5.34
CA ILE A 303 16.52 7.04 -5.65
C ILE A 303 17.57 6.67 -4.59
N ASN A 304 18.43 7.61 -4.21
CA ASN A 304 19.51 7.37 -3.25
C ASN A 304 19.04 7.28 -1.79
N ASN A 305 18.06 8.10 -1.42
CA ASN A 305 17.51 8.07 -0.06
C ASN A 305 16.58 6.88 0.18
N ASN A 306 16.18 6.19 -0.88
CA ASN A 306 15.37 5.00 -0.78
C ASN A 306 16.28 3.77 -0.60
N THR A 307 16.98 3.75 0.52
CA THR A 307 17.69 2.57 1.03
C THR A 307 16.72 1.47 1.48
N GLN A 308 15.50 1.48 0.94
CA GLN A 308 14.56 0.42 1.17
C GLN A 308 15.21 -0.88 0.69
N THR A 309 15.43 -1.73 1.64
CA THR A 309 15.95 -3.08 1.48
C THR A 309 14.93 -3.99 0.76
N GLU A 310 13.92 -3.42 0.15
CA GLU A 310 12.92 -4.15 -0.61
C GLU A 310 13.41 -4.44 -2.03
N VAL A 311 13.00 -5.58 -2.52
CA VAL A 311 13.33 -6.02 -3.88
C VAL A 311 12.42 -5.32 -4.86
N CYS A 312 13.00 -4.74 -5.92
CA CYS A 312 12.22 -4.10 -6.97
C CYS A 312 11.26 -5.08 -7.66
N MET A 313 10.21 -4.53 -8.22
CA MET A 313 9.19 -5.18 -9.05
C MET A 313 9.80 -6.18 -10.04
N LYS A 314 10.86 -5.80 -10.77
CA LYS A 314 11.51 -6.64 -11.78
C LYS A 314 12.00 -7.98 -11.23
N LYS A 315 12.65 -7.98 -10.06
CA LYS A 315 13.13 -9.20 -9.42
C LYS A 315 11.97 -10.05 -8.89
N GLN A 316 10.95 -9.41 -8.31
CA GLN A 316 9.75 -10.08 -7.84
C GLN A 316 9.03 -10.78 -8.99
N PHE A 317 8.86 -10.11 -10.12
CA PHE A 317 8.23 -10.66 -11.32
C PHE A 317 9.00 -11.85 -11.89
N LYS A 318 10.34 -11.72 -11.99
CA LYS A 318 11.20 -12.83 -12.43
C LYS A 318 11.08 -14.05 -11.51
N HIS A 319 11.03 -13.82 -10.19
CA HIS A 319 10.84 -14.91 -9.24
C HIS A 319 9.45 -15.55 -9.36
N ALA A 320 8.40 -14.75 -9.52
CA ALA A 320 7.04 -15.23 -9.71
C ALA A 320 6.91 -16.18 -10.90
N ILE A 321 7.49 -15.82 -12.06
CA ILE A 321 7.51 -16.68 -13.24
C ILE A 321 8.25 -18.00 -12.95
N LYS A 322 9.41 -17.94 -12.30
CA LYS A 322 10.17 -19.13 -11.92
C LYS A 322 9.38 -20.05 -11.00
N ALA A 323 8.70 -19.50 -10.01
CA ALA A 323 7.91 -20.27 -9.05
C ALA A 323 6.69 -20.93 -9.71
N VAL A 324 6.03 -20.25 -10.64
CA VAL A 324 4.93 -20.83 -11.43
C VAL A 324 5.43 -21.93 -12.36
N ASN A 325 6.56 -21.73 -13.03
CA ASN A 325 7.17 -22.78 -13.87
C ASN A 325 7.48 -24.04 -13.04
N SER A 326 7.96 -23.89 -11.81
CA SER A 326 8.18 -25.01 -10.90
C SER A 326 6.87 -25.70 -10.48
N ALA A 327 5.79 -24.93 -10.24
CA ALA A 327 4.48 -25.51 -9.97
C ALA A 327 3.94 -26.29 -11.17
N ASN A 328 4.04 -25.73 -12.38
CA ASN A 328 3.62 -26.40 -13.62
C ASN A 328 4.40 -27.67 -13.88
N ALA A 329 5.72 -27.70 -13.62
CA ALA A 329 6.55 -28.90 -13.71
C ALA A 329 6.11 -29.99 -12.72
N ALA A 330 5.51 -29.60 -11.58
CA ALA A 330 4.89 -30.52 -10.62
C ALA A 330 3.43 -30.88 -10.95
N GLY A 331 2.91 -30.46 -12.11
CA GLY A 331 1.55 -30.75 -12.58
C GLY A 331 0.45 -29.89 -11.96
N MET A 332 0.80 -28.78 -11.31
CA MET A 332 -0.16 -27.86 -10.68
C MET A 332 -0.13 -26.48 -11.34
N PRO A 333 -1.28 -25.84 -11.58
CA PRO A 333 -1.29 -24.43 -11.95
C PRO A 333 -0.82 -23.56 -10.79
N GLY A 334 -0.12 -22.47 -11.09
CA GLY A 334 0.33 -21.52 -10.09
C GLY A 334 -0.62 -20.34 -9.90
N MET A 335 -0.85 -19.93 -8.67
CA MET A 335 -1.45 -18.64 -8.32
C MET A 335 -0.42 -17.83 -7.54
N VAL A 336 -0.03 -16.67 -8.06
CA VAL A 336 0.96 -15.79 -7.42
C VAL A 336 0.31 -14.50 -6.98
N TYR A 337 0.52 -14.14 -5.72
CA TYR A 337 0.17 -12.86 -5.13
C TYR A 337 1.42 -12.00 -4.98
N LEU A 338 1.37 -10.79 -5.51
CA LEU A 338 2.42 -9.79 -5.47
C LEU A 338 1.86 -8.47 -4.93
N HIS A 339 2.50 -7.93 -3.91
CA HIS A 339 2.23 -6.58 -3.41
C HIS A 339 3.49 -5.74 -3.58
N VAL A 340 3.55 -4.98 -4.68
CA VAL A 340 4.74 -4.24 -5.10
C VAL A 340 4.67 -2.81 -4.58
N GLN A 341 5.78 -2.34 -4.03
CA GLN A 341 5.87 -1.05 -3.35
C GLN A 341 6.62 0.01 -4.15
N ASP A 342 6.94 -0.27 -5.41
CA ASP A 342 7.73 0.62 -6.27
C ASP A 342 7.05 1.99 -6.54
N PHE A 343 5.76 2.09 -6.34
CA PHE A 343 5.02 3.35 -6.42
C PHE A 343 4.77 3.99 -5.05
N HIS A 344 4.90 3.24 -3.95
CA HIS A 344 4.71 3.77 -2.60
C HIS A 344 5.73 4.88 -2.27
N LEU A 345 5.34 5.88 -1.49
CA LEU A 345 6.24 6.96 -1.09
C LEU A 345 7.30 6.51 -0.06
N PRO A 346 8.50 7.03 -0.16
CA PRO A 346 9.04 7.87 -1.23
C PRO A 346 9.23 7.06 -2.52
N THR A 347 8.50 7.43 -3.57
CA THR A 347 8.55 6.78 -4.86
C THR A 347 9.94 6.87 -5.46
N ALA A 348 10.59 5.74 -5.72
CA ALA A 348 11.95 5.74 -6.23
C ALA A 348 12.32 4.42 -6.91
N ILE A 349 13.32 4.48 -7.79
CA ILE A 349 14.00 3.31 -8.30
C ILE A 349 14.68 2.60 -7.12
N HIS A 350 14.47 1.31 -6.96
CA HIS A 350 15.03 0.54 -5.85
C HIS A 350 16.54 0.32 -6.01
N SER A 351 17.26 0.28 -4.91
CA SER A 351 18.71 0.00 -4.91
C SER A 351 19.08 -1.32 -5.61
N SER A 352 18.18 -2.30 -5.60
CA SER A 352 18.38 -3.57 -6.33
C SER A 352 18.39 -3.42 -7.86
N ASP A 353 17.91 -2.32 -8.43
CA ASP A 353 18.02 -2.03 -9.86
C ASP A 353 19.44 -1.61 -10.28
N TYR A 354 20.26 -1.14 -9.34
CA TYR A 354 21.64 -0.74 -9.61
C TYR A 354 22.56 -1.89 -10.02
N GLU A 355 22.10 -3.12 -9.97
CA GLU A 355 22.79 -4.27 -10.55
C GLU A 355 22.85 -4.16 -12.09
N ASP A 356 21.95 -3.38 -12.70
CA ASP A 356 21.92 -3.13 -14.15
C ASP A 356 21.94 -1.62 -14.41
N ILE A 357 23.14 -1.07 -14.50
CA ILE A 357 23.35 0.37 -14.68
C ILE A 357 22.74 0.88 -16.00
N ASN A 358 22.79 0.08 -17.07
CA ASN A 358 22.19 0.46 -18.35
C ASN A 358 20.66 0.59 -18.23
N TYR A 359 20.06 -0.26 -17.41
CA TYR A 359 18.64 -0.18 -17.13
C TYR A 359 18.29 1.14 -16.42
N ILE A 360 19.04 1.52 -15.37
CA ILE A 360 18.83 2.79 -14.67
C ILE A 360 19.08 3.99 -15.59
N GLU A 361 20.12 3.95 -16.43
CA GLU A 361 20.36 5.01 -17.40
C GLU A 361 19.18 5.21 -18.35
N ASN A 362 18.61 4.13 -18.88
CA ASN A 362 17.41 4.20 -19.72
C ASN A 362 16.21 4.81 -19.00
N GLU A 363 15.98 4.45 -17.74
CA GLU A 363 14.89 5.02 -16.93
C GLU A 363 15.11 6.52 -16.66
N ILE A 364 16.35 6.93 -16.39
CA ILE A 364 16.70 8.34 -16.21
C ILE A 364 16.52 9.12 -17.53
N GLU A 365 16.93 8.57 -18.65
CA GLU A 365 16.78 9.21 -19.96
C GLU A 365 15.31 9.35 -20.34
N GLU A 366 14.49 8.34 -20.07
CA GLU A 366 13.04 8.42 -20.27
C GLU A 366 12.40 9.48 -19.36
N ALA A 367 12.82 9.53 -18.09
CA ALA A 367 12.37 10.56 -17.15
C ALA A 367 12.73 11.97 -17.63
N LEU A 368 13.94 12.15 -18.18
CA LEU A 368 14.36 13.42 -18.80
C LEU A 368 13.53 13.78 -20.02
N CYS A 369 13.28 12.81 -20.90
CA CYS A 369 12.45 13.03 -22.09
C CYS A 369 11.04 13.48 -21.72
N LEU A 370 10.43 12.85 -20.71
CA LEU A 370 9.12 13.22 -20.19
C LEU A 370 9.15 14.58 -19.48
N GLY A 371 10.17 14.82 -18.63
CA GLY A 371 10.35 16.08 -17.92
C GLY A 371 10.45 17.28 -18.87
N ASN A 372 11.09 17.11 -20.03
CA ASN A 372 11.20 18.15 -21.05
C ASN A 372 9.87 18.49 -21.76
N LYS A 373 8.83 17.63 -21.62
CA LYS A 373 7.48 17.87 -22.16
C LYS A 373 6.56 18.61 -21.20
N ILE A 374 7.04 18.92 -19.99
CA ILE A 374 6.28 19.68 -19.00
C ILE A 374 6.09 21.10 -19.51
N ASP A 375 4.84 21.47 -19.70
CA ASP A 375 4.44 22.80 -20.08
C ASP A 375 4.10 23.68 -18.86
N ARG A 376 3.81 24.98 -19.12
CA ARG A 376 3.43 25.95 -18.08
C ARG A 376 2.05 25.63 -17.44
N GLY A 377 1.26 24.74 -18.03
CA GLY A 377 -0.05 24.30 -17.56
C GLY A 377 0.01 23.08 -16.65
N TYR A 378 1.15 22.42 -16.55
CA TYR A 378 1.29 21.22 -15.75
C TYR A 378 1.05 21.49 -14.25
N LYS A 379 0.09 20.78 -13.68
CA LYS A 379 -0.32 20.91 -12.27
C LYS A 379 -0.06 19.66 -11.43
N GLY A 380 0.68 18.72 -12.00
CA GLY A 380 0.93 17.42 -11.37
C GLY A 380 2.11 17.40 -10.40
N ASN A 381 2.35 16.22 -9.84
CA ASN A 381 3.57 15.88 -9.13
C ASN A 381 4.46 15.06 -10.06
N ILE A 382 5.52 15.68 -10.57
CA ILE A 382 6.40 15.05 -11.56
C ILE A 382 7.02 13.75 -11.04
N ILE A 383 7.39 13.68 -9.76
CA ILE A 383 7.99 12.46 -9.19
C ILE A 383 6.98 11.32 -9.20
N ALA A 384 5.72 11.59 -8.83
CA ALA A 384 4.67 10.59 -8.88
C ALA A 384 4.35 10.14 -10.31
N ASP A 385 4.32 11.08 -11.26
CA ASP A 385 4.08 10.78 -12.67
C ASP A 385 5.23 9.95 -13.29
N LEU A 386 6.49 10.27 -12.94
CA LEU A 386 7.65 9.48 -13.37
C LEU A 386 7.67 8.08 -12.72
N SER A 387 7.28 7.98 -11.45
CA SER A 387 7.15 6.68 -10.77
C SER A 387 6.04 5.83 -11.38
N ALA A 388 4.94 6.46 -11.79
CA ALA A 388 3.87 5.76 -12.52
C ALA A 388 4.38 5.23 -13.88
N ARG A 389 5.18 6.02 -14.62
CA ARG A 389 5.82 5.58 -15.87
C ARG A 389 6.78 4.42 -15.64
N TYR A 390 7.59 4.51 -14.58
CA TYR A 390 8.48 3.41 -14.20
C TYR A 390 7.71 2.11 -13.94
N CYS A 391 6.64 2.17 -13.15
CA CYS A 391 5.78 1.00 -12.91
C CYS A 391 5.16 0.45 -14.21
N ASP A 392 4.68 1.35 -15.10
CA ASP A 392 4.12 0.98 -16.40
C ASP A 392 5.10 0.17 -17.24
N ASN A 393 6.36 0.63 -17.31
CA ASN A 393 7.43 -0.05 -18.05
C ASN A 393 7.76 -1.43 -17.47
N LYS A 394 7.80 -1.53 -16.12
CA LYS A 394 8.05 -2.83 -15.46
C LYS A 394 6.92 -3.82 -15.72
N ILE A 395 5.68 -3.37 -15.67
CA ILE A 395 4.51 -4.22 -15.94
C ILE A 395 4.48 -4.63 -17.41
N ARG A 396 4.86 -3.73 -18.34
CA ARG A 396 5.03 -4.09 -19.77
C ARG A 396 6.05 -5.21 -19.94
N GLY A 397 7.22 -5.08 -19.31
CA GLY A 397 8.24 -6.12 -19.33
C GLY A 397 7.72 -7.45 -18.78
N PHE A 398 7.04 -7.40 -17.64
CA PHE A 398 6.44 -8.59 -17.01
C PHE A 398 5.38 -9.25 -17.89
N TYR A 399 4.48 -8.47 -18.49
CA TYR A 399 3.47 -8.98 -19.41
C TYR A 399 4.12 -9.71 -20.61
N ASN A 400 5.15 -9.12 -21.20
CA ASN A 400 5.90 -9.75 -22.30
C ASN A 400 6.54 -11.06 -21.83
N ASP A 401 7.12 -11.09 -20.65
CA ASP A 401 7.70 -12.30 -20.07
C ASP A 401 6.63 -13.37 -19.81
N LEU A 402 5.42 -12.98 -19.36
CA LEU A 402 4.30 -13.92 -19.20
C LEU A 402 3.87 -14.52 -20.54
N VAL A 403 3.73 -13.69 -21.57
CA VAL A 403 3.40 -14.16 -22.93
C VAL A 403 4.47 -15.11 -23.45
N ASN A 404 5.76 -14.80 -23.26
CA ASN A 404 6.87 -15.64 -23.69
C ASN A 404 6.92 -16.99 -22.96
N ASN A 405 6.58 -17.02 -21.66
CA ASN A 405 6.63 -18.25 -20.85
C ASN A 405 5.36 -19.11 -20.96
N PHE A 406 4.19 -18.48 -21.05
CA PHE A 406 2.90 -19.16 -20.89
C PHE A 406 1.96 -19.00 -22.09
N GLY A 407 2.33 -18.22 -23.13
CA GLY A 407 1.44 -17.93 -24.26
C GLY A 407 0.17 -17.21 -23.77
N ASN A 408 -0.98 -17.86 -23.94
CA ASN A 408 -2.28 -17.38 -23.46
C ASN A 408 -2.77 -18.11 -22.18
N ASP A 409 -1.93 -18.98 -21.60
CA ASP A 409 -2.32 -19.81 -20.46
C ASP A 409 -2.06 -19.10 -19.11
N PHE A 410 -2.33 -17.80 -19.07
CA PHE A 410 -2.28 -17.04 -17.83
C PHE A 410 -3.45 -16.07 -17.71
N LYS A 411 -3.70 -15.65 -16.46
CA LYS A 411 -4.57 -14.54 -16.08
C LYS A 411 -3.73 -13.55 -15.28
N LEU A 412 -3.63 -12.32 -15.75
CA LEU A 412 -2.95 -11.23 -15.06
C LEU A 412 -3.99 -10.26 -14.51
N ILE A 413 -3.96 -10.05 -13.20
CA ILE A 413 -4.80 -9.07 -12.50
C ILE A 413 -3.89 -7.98 -11.95
N ILE A 414 -4.18 -6.73 -12.31
CA ILE A 414 -3.46 -5.54 -11.86
C ILE A 414 -4.45 -4.65 -11.13
N THR A 415 -4.14 -4.33 -9.89
CA THR A 415 -4.94 -3.43 -9.07
C THR A 415 -4.06 -2.67 -8.07
N ALA A 416 -4.69 -1.93 -7.17
CA ALA A 416 -4.05 -1.33 -6.02
C ALA A 416 -4.83 -1.67 -4.74
N ASP A 417 -4.18 -1.54 -3.61
CA ASP A 417 -4.82 -1.66 -2.29
C ASP A 417 -5.61 -0.40 -1.96
N HIS A 418 -5.02 0.78 -2.19
CA HIS A 418 -5.64 2.10 -2.07
C HIS A 418 -4.99 3.06 -3.07
N GLY A 419 -5.52 4.28 -3.16
CA GLY A 419 -4.90 5.35 -3.93
C GLY A 419 -4.09 6.30 -3.05
N TYR A 420 -3.31 7.17 -3.70
CA TYR A 420 -2.57 8.23 -3.04
C TYR A 420 -2.78 9.56 -3.78
N PRO A 421 -3.38 10.59 -3.14
CA PRO A 421 -3.69 11.87 -3.79
C PRO A 421 -2.43 12.75 -3.95
N SER A 422 -1.36 12.19 -4.52
CA SER A 422 -0.06 12.86 -4.71
C SER A 422 -0.09 13.98 -5.76
N TYR A 423 -1.17 14.07 -6.53
CA TYR A 423 -1.28 14.96 -7.68
C TYR A 423 -1.75 16.37 -7.34
N PHE A 424 -2.22 16.60 -6.12
CA PHE A 424 -2.62 17.94 -5.74
C PHE A 424 -1.41 18.84 -5.51
N ASN A 425 -1.47 20.06 -6.04
CA ASN A 425 -0.44 21.07 -5.83
C ASN A 425 -1.04 22.26 -5.04
N PRO A 426 -0.65 22.50 -3.77
CA PRO A 426 0.29 21.69 -2.99
C PRO A 426 -0.23 20.28 -2.71
N PRO A 427 0.65 19.28 -2.56
CA PRO A 427 0.22 17.96 -2.16
C PRO A 427 -0.61 18.07 -0.88
N ARG A 428 -1.83 17.57 -0.92
CA ARG A 428 -2.66 17.55 0.28
C ARG A 428 -1.96 16.63 1.29
N SER A 429 -1.85 17.10 2.54
CA SER A 429 -1.25 16.28 3.60
C SER A 429 -2.01 14.96 3.70
N VAL A 430 -1.29 13.88 3.54
CA VAL A 430 -1.86 12.63 3.07
C VAL A 430 -1.97 11.60 4.17
N ILE A 431 -1.44 11.83 5.31
CA ILE A 431 -1.35 10.78 6.30
C ILE A 431 -2.65 10.80 7.12
N TYR A 432 -3.40 9.69 7.12
CA TYR A 432 -4.49 9.33 8.04
C TYR A 432 -5.87 10.01 7.92
N ASN A 433 -5.98 11.20 7.32
CA ASN A 433 -7.26 11.89 7.05
C ASN A 433 -7.62 11.91 5.57
N GLN A 434 -7.26 10.86 4.85
CA GLN A 434 -7.50 10.80 3.40
C GLN A 434 -8.98 10.55 3.13
N THR A 435 -9.70 11.64 3.04
CA THR A 435 -11.11 11.61 2.70
C THR A 435 -11.38 11.96 1.24
N PHE A 436 -10.33 12.02 0.40
CA PHE A 436 -10.46 12.32 -1.02
C PHE A 436 -10.79 11.09 -1.84
N VAL A 437 -11.58 11.26 -2.90
CA VAL A 437 -12.00 10.14 -3.75
C VAL A 437 -10.81 9.38 -4.35
N GLU A 438 -9.72 10.06 -4.69
CA GLU A 438 -8.52 9.42 -5.22
C GLU A 438 -7.85 8.46 -4.25
N ALA A 439 -8.00 8.66 -2.93
CA ALA A 439 -7.47 7.73 -1.94
C ALA A 439 -8.18 6.37 -1.97
N PHE A 440 -9.39 6.34 -2.50
CA PHE A 440 -10.21 5.13 -2.62
C PHE A 440 -10.32 4.62 -4.05
N HIS A 441 -10.20 5.48 -5.07
CA HIS A 441 -10.40 5.12 -6.46
C HIS A 441 -9.17 4.42 -7.03
N ILE A 442 -9.24 3.09 -7.13
CA ILE A 442 -8.16 2.21 -7.55
C ILE A 442 -8.41 1.64 -8.95
N PRO A 443 -7.37 1.31 -9.73
CA PRO A 443 -7.54 0.56 -10.96
C PRO A 443 -7.90 -0.90 -10.67
N PHE A 444 -8.61 -1.52 -11.59
CA PHE A 444 -8.74 -2.96 -11.70
C PHE A 444 -8.71 -3.34 -13.16
N ILE A 445 -7.67 -4.07 -13.57
CA ILE A 445 -7.47 -4.55 -14.92
C ILE A 445 -7.25 -6.07 -14.84
N MET A 446 -7.98 -6.84 -15.63
CA MET A 446 -7.79 -8.28 -15.70
C MET A 446 -7.65 -8.73 -17.14
N CYS A 447 -6.46 -9.26 -17.47
CA CYS A 447 -6.13 -9.85 -18.76
C CYS A 447 -6.27 -11.36 -18.64
N ASP A 448 -7.28 -11.95 -19.25
CA ASP A 448 -7.50 -13.40 -19.28
C ASP A 448 -7.39 -13.99 -20.69
N GLY A 449 -7.15 -13.16 -21.69
CA GLY A 449 -7.01 -13.55 -23.09
C GLY A 449 -8.34 -13.92 -23.78
N GLU A 450 -9.47 -13.80 -23.11
CA GLU A 450 -10.79 -14.21 -23.60
C GLU A 450 -11.80 -13.07 -23.57
N ASN A 451 -11.76 -12.26 -22.52
CA ASN A 451 -12.78 -11.26 -22.24
C ASN A 451 -12.25 -9.84 -22.40
N ASN A 452 -13.04 -8.99 -23.05
CA ASN A 452 -12.78 -7.56 -23.17
C ASN A 452 -14.08 -6.78 -22.95
N TYR A 453 -14.26 -6.24 -21.76
CA TYR A 453 -15.38 -5.37 -21.42
C TYR A 453 -15.06 -4.43 -20.28
N SER A 454 -15.79 -3.31 -20.23
CA SER A 454 -15.69 -2.34 -19.14
C SER A 454 -16.75 -2.60 -18.07
N ILE A 455 -16.36 -2.52 -16.80
CA ILE A 455 -17.25 -2.49 -15.65
C ILE A 455 -17.44 -1.02 -15.27
N ASP A 456 -18.52 -0.42 -15.82
CA ASP A 456 -18.84 1.00 -15.59
C ASP A 456 -19.66 1.24 -14.31
N SER A 457 -20.18 0.17 -13.71
CA SER A 457 -20.91 0.22 -12.45
C SER A 457 -19.97 0.41 -11.27
N ILE A 458 -20.47 1.07 -10.22
CA ILE A 458 -19.75 1.20 -8.95
C ILE A 458 -19.38 -0.19 -8.45
N SER A 459 -18.12 -0.37 -8.09
CA SER A 459 -17.53 -1.61 -7.63
C SER A 459 -16.62 -1.37 -6.43
N SER A 460 -16.45 -2.35 -5.60
CA SER A 460 -15.58 -2.32 -4.42
C SER A 460 -14.41 -3.28 -4.57
N SER A 461 -13.30 -3.02 -3.91
CA SER A 461 -12.20 -3.98 -3.77
C SER A 461 -12.65 -5.32 -3.19
N MET A 462 -13.76 -5.36 -2.43
CA MET A 462 -14.39 -6.60 -1.97
C MET A 462 -14.93 -7.47 -3.11
N ASP A 463 -15.19 -6.89 -4.27
CA ASP A 463 -15.73 -7.60 -5.44
C ASP A 463 -14.65 -8.33 -6.24
N HIS A 464 -13.35 -8.06 -5.99
CA HIS A 464 -12.24 -8.71 -6.68
C HIS A 464 -12.38 -10.23 -6.71
N PHE A 465 -12.68 -10.81 -5.55
CA PHE A 465 -12.87 -12.24 -5.40
C PHE A 465 -13.94 -12.79 -6.37
N SER A 466 -15.06 -12.12 -6.51
CA SER A 466 -16.13 -12.54 -7.40
C SER A 466 -15.80 -12.30 -8.87
N ILE A 467 -15.09 -11.20 -9.20
CA ILE A 467 -14.67 -10.91 -10.57
C ILE A 467 -13.63 -11.93 -11.05
N ILE A 468 -12.64 -12.24 -10.22
CA ILE A 468 -11.56 -13.18 -10.54
C ILE A 468 -12.11 -14.59 -10.80
N ASN A 469 -13.13 -14.98 -10.03
CA ASN A 469 -13.73 -16.30 -10.13
C ASN A 469 -14.80 -16.43 -11.23
N ASN A 470 -15.46 -15.33 -11.62
CA ASN A 470 -16.56 -15.28 -12.58
C ASN A 470 -16.33 -14.12 -13.56
N SER A 471 -15.35 -14.29 -14.46
CA SER A 471 -14.94 -13.23 -15.39
C SER A 471 -15.92 -12.96 -16.53
N ASP A 472 -16.92 -13.83 -16.75
CA ASP A 472 -17.84 -13.69 -17.88
C ASP A 472 -18.91 -12.64 -17.61
N ASN A 473 -18.76 -11.44 -18.20
CA ASN A 473 -19.72 -10.33 -18.13
C ASN A 473 -20.14 -9.97 -16.69
N TRP A 474 -19.21 -10.02 -15.74
CA TRP A 474 -19.48 -9.64 -14.36
C TRP A 474 -19.97 -8.19 -14.26
N LYS A 475 -21.02 -7.97 -13.48
CA LYS A 475 -21.58 -6.64 -13.22
C LYS A 475 -21.80 -6.44 -11.75
N SER A 476 -21.37 -5.30 -11.24
CA SER A 476 -21.67 -4.91 -9.87
C SER A 476 -23.16 -4.61 -9.70
N LYS A 477 -23.71 -5.05 -8.59
CA LYS A 477 -25.06 -4.67 -8.14
C LYS A 477 -25.04 -3.51 -7.15
N ARG A 478 -23.85 -2.97 -6.85
CA ARG A 478 -23.68 -1.90 -5.88
C ARG A 478 -24.22 -0.59 -6.41
N LYS A 479 -24.91 0.13 -5.54
CA LYS A 479 -25.31 1.53 -5.77
C LYS A 479 -24.28 2.51 -5.18
N TYR A 480 -23.53 2.06 -4.20
CA TYR A 480 -22.49 2.82 -3.50
C TYR A 480 -21.40 1.89 -2.95
N VAL A 481 -20.30 2.47 -2.56
CA VAL A 481 -19.28 1.85 -1.70
C VAL A 481 -19.28 2.60 -0.37
N LEU A 482 -19.29 1.87 0.73
CA LEU A 482 -19.09 2.40 2.08
C LEU A 482 -17.77 1.83 2.60
N SER A 483 -16.75 2.68 2.60
CA SER A 483 -15.45 2.36 3.16
C SER A 483 -15.44 2.66 4.66
N GLU A 484 -14.78 1.80 5.43
CA GLU A 484 -14.73 1.94 6.89
C GLU A 484 -13.34 1.60 7.41
N TYR A 485 -12.80 2.43 8.28
CA TYR A 485 -11.49 2.21 8.88
C TYR A 485 -11.38 2.86 10.26
N ALA A 486 -10.55 2.28 11.10
CA ALA A 486 -10.24 2.73 12.45
C ALA A 486 -8.87 2.19 12.88
N GLY A 487 -8.28 2.73 13.93
CA GLY A 487 -7.01 2.24 14.49
C GLY A 487 -5.79 3.08 14.09
N PRO A 488 -4.58 2.50 13.94
CA PRO A 488 -3.33 3.25 13.77
C PRO A 488 -3.32 4.23 12.61
N GLY A 489 -4.07 3.97 11.56
CA GLY A 489 -4.26 4.88 10.45
C GLY A 489 -5.18 6.06 10.74
N CYS A 490 -5.87 6.11 11.87
CA CYS A 490 -6.70 7.25 12.27
C CYS A 490 -5.86 8.36 12.88
N PRO A 491 -6.21 9.64 12.61
CA PRO A 491 -5.44 10.79 13.09
C PRO A 491 -5.31 10.89 14.60
N ASP A 492 -6.36 10.50 15.30
CA ASP A 492 -6.36 10.41 16.76
C ASP A 492 -6.70 8.99 17.20
N ILE A 493 -5.64 8.20 17.33
CA ILE A 493 -5.70 6.82 17.79
C ILE A 493 -6.34 6.71 19.18
N SER A 494 -6.21 7.75 20.00
CA SER A 494 -6.76 7.78 21.37
C SER A 494 -8.27 7.91 21.40
N ASP A 495 -8.88 8.44 20.34
CA ASP A 495 -10.31 8.71 20.30
C ASP A 495 -11.16 7.52 19.86
N LYS A 496 -10.54 6.44 19.39
CA LYS A 496 -11.23 5.22 18.92
C LYS A 496 -12.41 5.52 17.98
N ALA A 497 -12.20 6.46 17.07
CA ALA A 497 -13.19 6.83 16.10
C ALA A 497 -13.16 5.91 14.89
N ILE A 498 -14.32 5.64 14.32
CA ILE A 498 -14.48 4.98 13.04
C ILE A 498 -14.72 6.04 11.99
N TRP A 499 -13.93 6.01 10.94
CA TRP A 499 -14.13 6.83 9.75
C TRP A 499 -14.95 6.04 8.73
N TYR A 500 -15.98 6.68 8.23
CA TYR A 500 -16.81 6.20 7.13
C TYR A 500 -16.64 7.12 5.93
N THR A 501 -16.46 6.53 4.76
CA THR A 501 -16.50 7.25 3.50
C THR A 501 -17.48 6.56 2.55
N TYR A 502 -18.59 7.24 2.33
CA TYR A 502 -19.60 6.83 1.34
C TYR A 502 -19.25 7.43 -0.02
N ILE A 503 -19.31 6.62 -1.06
CA ILE A 503 -19.06 7.05 -2.45
C ILE A 503 -20.13 6.41 -3.34
N ASP A 504 -20.87 7.23 -4.07
CA ASP A 504 -21.75 6.80 -5.14
C ASP A 504 -21.40 7.52 -6.47
N ASN A 505 -22.33 7.54 -7.42
CA ASN A 505 -22.11 8.21 -8.70
C ASN A 505 -22.11 9.73 -8.62
N GLU A 506 -22.61 10.31 -7.53
CA GLU A 506 -22.82 11.74 -7.40
C GLU A 506 -22.11 12.33 -6.19
N TYR A 507 -22.17 11.65 -5.04
CA TYR A 507 -21.66 12.17 -3.79
C TYR A 507 -20.53 11.33 -3.19
N ARG A 508 -19.59 12.03 -2.56
CA ARG A 508 -18.72 11.48 -1.56
C ARG A 508 -18.99 12.18 -0.22
N VAL A 509 -19.27 11.38 0.80
CA VAL A 509 -19.56 11.87 2.16
C VAL A 509 -18.65 11.17 3.15
N SER A 510 -17.92 11.93 3.98
CA SER A 510 -17.05 11.40 5.03
C SER A 510 -17.56 11.81 6.41
N VAL A 511 -17.56 10.85 7.32
CA VAL A 511 -18.03 10.98 8.70
C VAL A 511 -17.03 10.33 9.64
N GLU A 512 -16.85 10.94 10.81
CA GLU A 512 -16.07 10.37 11.91
C GLU A 512 -16.98 10.19 13.12
N LEU A 513 -17.09 8.96 13.62
CA LEU A 513 -17.96 8.60 14.74
C LEU A 513 -17.22 7.77 15.77
N LYS A 514 -17.33 8.12 17.05
CA LYS A 514 -17.03 7.19 18.13
C LYS A 514 -18.13 6.13 18.22
N LEU A 515 -17.80 4.95 18.70
CA LEU A 515 -18.75 3.83 18.72
C LEU A 515 -20.02 4.14 19.54
N CYS A 516 -19.91 4.98 20.58
CA CYS A 516 -21.04 5.42 21.41
C CYS A 516 -21.89 6.55 20.78
N GLU A 517 -21.43 7.16 19.69
CA GLU A 517 -22.09 8.31 19.07
C GLU A 517 -23.14 7.89 18.04
N ASN A 518 -24.05 8.79 17.73
CA ASN A 518 -24.93 8.71 16.58
C ASN A 518 -24.49 9.76 15.56
N ILE A 519 -24.81 9.52 14.28
CA ILE A 519 -24.51 10.46 13.22
C ILE A 519 -25.36 11.72 13.36
N SER A 520 -24.71 12.86 13.15
CA SER A 520 -25.34 14.17 13.08
C SER A 520 -24.56 15.05 12.10
N TYR A 521 -25.12 16.18 11.68
CA TYR A 521 -24.48 17.03 10.66
C TYR A 521 -23.12 17.60 11.10
N ASP A 522 -22.90 17.79 12.40
CA ASP A 522 -21.62 18.23 12.97
C ASP A 522 -20.52 17.17 12.91
N LYS A 523 -20.87 15.89 12.71
CA LYS A 523 -19.93 14.79 12.51
C LYS A 523 -19.43 14.65 11.07
N LEU A 524 -20.05 15.36 10.14
CA LEU A 524 -19.62 15.36 8.75
C LEU A 524 -18.26 16.06 8.61
N LYS A 525 -17.32 15.40 7.98
CA LYS A 525 -15.96 15.94 7.70
C LYS A 525 -15.85 16.42 6.25
N GLY A 526 -16.58 15.80 5.33
CA GLY A 526 -16.59 16.16 3.92
C GLY A 526 -17.88 15.77 3.24
N VAL A 527 -18.43 16.67 2.44
CA VAL A 527 -19.56 16.43 1.54
C VAL A 527 -19.20 17.07 0.20
N TYR A 528 -19.08 16.26 -0.85
CA TYR A 528 -18.68 16.73 -2.17
C TYR A 528 -19.58 16.11 -3.23
N ASN A 529 -20.00 16.94 -4.19
CA ASN A 529 -20.62 16.44 -5.41
C ASN A 529 -19.51 16.15 -6.42
N ILE A 530 -19.17 14.90 -6.59
CA ILE A 530 -18.01 14.45 -7.40
C ILE A 530 -18.24 14.52 -8.92
N ILE A 531 -19.47 14.80 -9.36
CA ILE A 531 -19.75 15.09 -10.77
C ILE A 531 -19.26 16.48 -11.16
N TYR A 532 -19.59 17.50 -10.34
CA TYR A 532 -19.31 18.89 -10.63
C TYR A 532 -18.00 19.39 -10.01
N ASP A 533 -17.49 18.70 -8.99
CA ASP A 533 -16.28 19.05 -8.24
C ASP A 533 -15.35 17.84 -8.13
N LYS A 534 -14.82 17.42 -9.26
CA LYS A 534 -13.90 16.24 -9.34
C LYS A 534 -12.66 16.38 -8.48
N ASP A 535 -12.20 17.63 -8.26
CA ASP A 535 -11.03 17.93 -7.45
C ASP A 535 -11.36 18.13 -5.96
N GLU A 536 -12.64 17.98 -5.57
CA GLU A 536 -13.12 18.15 -4.20
C GLU A 536 -12.66 19.46 -3.54
N LYS A 537 -12.80 20.57 -4.26
CA LYS A 537 -12.42 21.91 -3.79
C LYS A 537 -13.50 22.58 -2.96
N ASN A 538 -14.77 22.18 -3.17
CA ASN A 538 -15.94 22.83 -2.58
C ASN A 538 -16.62 21.90 -1.57
N ASN A 539 -16.20 21.95 -0.32
CA ASN A 539 -16.84 21.18 0.74
C ASN A 539 -18.22 21.72 1.08
N LEU A 540 -19.25 20.91 0.84
CA LEU A 540 -20.67 21.26 1.03
C LEU A 540 -21.18 20.98 2.45
N VAL A 541 -20.35 20.65 3.43
CA VAL A 541 -20.77 20.30 4.81
C VAL A 541 -21.73 21.36 5.39
N LYS A 542 -21.46 22.64 5.20
CA LYS A 542 -22.35 23.71 5.68
C LYS A 542 -23.73 23.72 5.01
N LYS A 543 -23.85 23.17 3.81
CA LYS A 543 -25.10 23.05 3.04
C LYS A 543 -25.78 21.70 3.20
N ALA A 544 -25.11 20.75 3.83
CA ALA A 544 -25.55 19.37 3.98
C ALA A 544 -27.00 19.22 4.52
N PRO A 545 -27.46 20.03 5.51
CA PRO A 545 -28.83 19.91 6.00
C PRO A 545 -29.89 20.15 4.94
N ASN A 546 -29.57 20.86 3.85
CA ASN A 546 -30.49 21.19 2.76
C ASN A 546 -30.36 20.24 1.56
N ILE A 547 -29.51 19.19 1.65
CA ILE A 547 -29.29 18.22 0.58
C ILE A 547 -29.97 16.90 1.00
N VAL A 548 -31.05 16.55 0.30
CA VAL A 548 -31.88 15.37 0.64
C VAL A 548 -31.09 14.08 0.56
N GLU A 549 -30.21 13.95 -0.43
CA GLU A 549 -29.35 12.79 -0.64
C GLU A 549 -28.42 12.58 0.55
N VAL A 550 -27.87 13.66 1.13
CA VAL A 550 -26.97 13.57 2.30
C VAL A 550 -27.68 12.98 3.51
N LYS A 551 -28.96 13.28 3.71
CA LYS A 551 -29.75 12.68 4.78
C LYS A 551 -29.85 11.14 4.60
N THR A 552 -30.18 10.70 3.39
CA THR A 552 -30.24 9.27 3.06
C THR A 552 -28.89 8.58 3.25
N ILE A 553 -27.79 9.25 2.88
CA ILE A 553 -26.43 8.75 3.08
C ILE A 553 -26.10 8.60 4.58
N MET A 554 -26.47 9.59 5.38
CA MET A 554 -26.32 9.54 6.84
C MET A 554 -27.08 8.36 7.45
N ASP A 555 -28.30 8.08 6.98
CA ASP A 555 -29.10 6.94 7.45
C ASP A 555 -28.41 5.59 7.11
N ILE A 556 -27.80 5.47 5.94
CA ILE A 556 -27.01 4.29 5.54
C ILE A 556 -25.79 4.11 6.47
N ILE A 557 -25.05 5.19 6.72
CA ILE A 557 -23.88 5.14 7.61
C ILE A 557 -24.30 4.80 9.04
N GLN A 558 -25.38 5.41 9.55
CA GLN A 558 -25.90 5.12 10.89
C GLN A 558 -26.31 3.66 11.04
N LYS A 559 -26.97 3.11 10.02
CA LYS A 559 -27.33 1.67 10.02
C LYS A 559 -26.08 0.80 10.17
N ARG A 560 -25.05 1.05 9.34
CA ARG A 560 -23.80 0.30 9.42
C ARG A 560 -23.09 0.49 10.77
N HIS A 561 -23.08 1.71 11.28
CA HIS A 561 -22.53 2.00 12.60
C HIS A 561 -23.20 1.22 13.73
N ASN A 562 -24.52 1.11 13.69
CA ASN A 562 -25.28 0.32 14.66
C ASN A 562 -24.98 -1.18 14.54
N GLU A 563 -24.82 -1.71 13.32
CA GLU A 563 -24.40 -3.11 13.09
C GLU A 563 -23.03 -3.39 13.72
N LEU A 564 -22.05 -2.50 13.51
CA LEU A 564 -20.72 -2.62 14.12
C LEU A 564 -20.79 -2.51 15.65
N LYS A 565 -21.54 -1.54 16.17
CA LYS A 565 -21.74 -1.38 17.61
C LYS A 565 -22.26 -2.66 18.24
N HIS A 566 -23.33 -3.25 17.68
CA HIS A 566 -23.91 -4.50 18.16
C HIS A 566 -22.89 -5.65 18.09
N LYS A 567 -22.12 -5.74 17.01
CA LYS A 567 -21.08 -6.74 16.82
C LYS A 567 -19.98 -6.62 17.87
N PHE A 568 -19.47 -5.40 18.10
CA PHE A 568 -18.42 -5.16 19.10
C PHE A 568 -18.87 -5.39 20.53
N GLU A 569 -20.15 -5.17 20.83
CA GLU A 569 -20.73 -5.49 22.15
C GLU A 569 -20.78 -6.99 22.41
N ASN A 570 -20.97 -7.81 21.37
CA ASN A 570 -21.13 -9.25 21.49
C ASN A 570 -19.81 -10.02 21.31
N GLU A 571 -18.86 -9.51 20.53
CA GLU A 571 -17.57 -10.14 20.31
C GLU A 571 -16.52 -9.60 21.29
N LYS A 572 -16.12 -10.44 22.26
CA LYS A 572 -15.19 -10.08 23.34
C LYS A 572 -13.88 -9.45 22.85
N PHE A 573 -13.40 -9.88 21.70
CA PHE A 573 -12.18 -9.42 21.09
C PHE A 573 -12.32 -7.99 20.51
N LEU A 574 -13.38 -7.74 19.75
CA LEU A 574 -13.66 -6.41 19.18
C LEU A 574 -14.06 -5.41 20.27
N LYS A 575 -14.73 -5.88 21.31
CA LYS A 575 -15.10 -5.06 22.46
C LYS A 575 -13.89 -4.42 23.14
N SER A 576 -12.77 -5.15 23.28
CA SER A 576 -11.56 -4.61 23.91
C SER A 576 -10.94 -3.46 23.11
N PHE A 577 -11.24 -3.39 21.81
CA PHE A 577 -10.67 -2.41 20.89
C PHE A 577 -11.45 -1.08 20.85
N PHE A 578 -12.79 -1.15 20.94
CA PHE A 578 -13.63 0.03 20.68
C PHE A 578 -14.44 0.52 21.88
N VAL A 579 -14.62 -0.27 22.92
CA VAL A 579 -15.43 0.14 24.09
C VAL A 579 -14.58 0.90 25.09
N GLU A 580 -14.94 2.14 25.35
CA GLU A 580 -14.41 2.89 26.50
C GLU A 580 -14.88 2.21 27.82
N LYS A 581 -14.03 2.29 28.84
CA LYS A 581 -14.38 1.82 30.19
C LYS A 581 -15.51 2.63 30.78
#